data_3e8d575baf5e2834d0d73c25f6552967
#
_entry.id   3e8d575baf5e2834d0d73c25f6552967
#
_cell.length_a   1.000
_cell.length_b   1.000
_cell.length_c   1.000
_cell.angle_alpha   90.00
_cell.angle_beta   90.00
_cell.angle_gamma   90.00
#
_symmetry.space_group_name_H-M   'P 1'
#
loop_
_entity.id
_entity.type
_entity.pdbx_description
1 polymer ?
#
loop_
_entity_poly.entity_id
_entity_poly.type
_entity_poly.pdbx_seq_one_letter_code
_entity_poly.pdbx_strand_id
1 'polypeptide(L)'
;MKIFNTLSRRKEEFVPIEPGKVKMYVCGPTVYNFIHIGNARPMIVFDTVRRYFEYKGYEVNYVSNFTDVDDKIIRKAIEEGVDAETISKRYIAECKKDMEMMNVKPATKNPQATQEIGGMIEMINTLIEKGHAYVAADGTVYFRTKSFKEYGKLSHKNLDDLQSGFREIKVTGEEGKEDPTDFVLWKPKKEGEPFWESPWCQGRPGWHIECSEMSKKYLGESIDIHAGGEDLIFPHHENEIAQSECANGKTFANYWMHNAFLNIDNRKMSKSLGNF
;
A
#
# COMPACT_ATOMS: atom_id res chain seq x y z
N MET A 1 8.86 26.12 3.03
CA MET A 1 7.64 25.70 2.33
C MET A 1 6.78 24.89 3.28
N LYS A 2 5.46 25.17 3.34
CA LYS A 2 4.55 24.44 4.24
C LYS A 2 3.69 23.45 3.47
N ILE A 3 3.56 22.23 3.99
CA ILE A 3 2.68 21.19 3.47
C ILE A 3 1.72 20.72 4.57
N PHE A 4 0.51 20.29 4.19
CA PHE A 4 -0.41 19.68 5.15
C PHE A 4 -0.01 18.23 5.38
N ASN A 5 0.18 17.87 6.65
CA ASN A 5 0.54 16.53 7.06
C ASN A 5 -0.67 15.83 7.71
N THR A 6 -1.14 14.75 7.12
CA THR A 6 -2.29 13.99 7.64
C THR A 6 -2.02 13.44 9.04
N LEU A 7 -0.77 13.07 9.35
CA LEU A 7 -0.38 12.53 10.65
C LEU A 7 -0.63 13.53 11.77
N SER A 8 -0.22 14.79 11.58
CA SER A 8 -0.38 15.85 12.58
C SER A 8 -1.67 16.67 12.39
N ARG A 9 -2.37 16.51 11.26
CA ARG A 9 -3.56 17.27 10.84
C ARG A 9 -3.34 18.78 10.75
N ARG A 10 -2.12 19.22 10.44
CA ARG A 10 -1.78 20.64 10.31
C ARG A 10 -0.79 20.90 9.19
N LYS A 11 -0.66 22.17 8.81
CA LYS A 11 0.40 22.62 7.89
C LYS A 11 1.71 22.77 8.65
N GLU A 12 2.75 22.10 8.18
CA GLU A 12 4.08 22.09 8.77
C GLU A 12 5.11 22.57 7.76
N GLU A 13 6.22 23.14 8.26
CA GLU A 13 7.39 23.41 7.42
C GLU A 13 7.96 22.08 6.93
N PHE A 14 8.18 22.01 5.61
CA PHE A 14 8.83 20.84 5.03
C PHE A 14 10.34 20.92 5.24
N VAL A 15 10.86 19.91 5.92
CA VAL A 15 12.30 19.71 6.15
C VAL A 15 12.67 18.33 5.59
N PRO A 16 13.46 18.24 4.52
CA PRO A 16 13.86 16.96 3.95
C PRO A 16 14.84 16.22 4.85
N ILE A 17 14.82 14.89 4.79
CA ILE A 17 15.79 14.02 5.47
C ILE A 17 17.20 14.31 4.94
N GLU A 18 17.34 14.47 3.62
CA GLU A 18 18.59 14.81 2.95
C GLU A 18 18.46 16.18 2.27
N PRO A 19 19.33 17.16 2.60
CA PRO A 19 19.24 18.49 2.02
C PRO A 19 19.21 18.48 0.49
N GLY A 20 18.22 19.17 -0.10
CA GLY A 20 18.05 19.27 -1.55
C GLY A 20 17.40 18.05 -2.21
N LYS A 21 17.08 16.99 -1.47
CA LYS A 21 16.43 15.80 -2.00
C LYS A 21 15.07 15.52 -1.34
N VAL A 22 14.18 14.85 -2.06
CA VAL A 22 12.89 14.40 -1.55
C VAL A 22 12.67 12.95 -1.92
N LYS A 23 12.48 12.11 -0.94
CA LYS A 23 12.09 10.70 -1.08
C LYS A 23 10.59 10.61 -0.95
N MET A 24 9.91 10.29 -2.06
CA MET A 24 8.44 10.28 -2.12
C MET A 24 7.91 8.94 -2.63
N TYR A 25 7.10 8.28 -1.82
CA TYR A 25 6.37 7.07 -2.20
C TYR A 25 4.89 7.36 -2.34
N VAL A 26 4.31 6.94 -3.45
CA VAL A 26 2.87 7.07 -3.72
C VAL A 26 2.30 5.70 -4.02
N CYS A 27 1.36 5.22 -3.21
CA CYS A 27 0.70 3.94 -3.45
C CYS A 27 0.00 3.95 -4.82
N GLY A 28 0.38 3.00 -5.65
CA GLY A 28 -0.12 2.84 -7.01
C GLY A 28 -1.38 1.99 -7.09
N PRO A 29 -1.93 1.82 -8.30
CA PRO A 29 -3.18 1.09 -8.50
C PRO A 29 -2.98 -0.42 -8.51
N THR A 30 -4.05 -1.16 -8.13
CA THR A 30 -4.20 -2.57 -8.47
C THR A 30 -4.60 -2.70 -9.94
N VAL A 31 -3.80 -3.42 -10.72
CA VAL A 31 -3.88 -3.45 -12.19
C VAL A 31 -4.72 -4.61 -12.72
N TYR A 32 -6.03 -4.59 -12.43
CA TYR A 32 -6.98 -5.61 -12.88
C TYR A 32 -7.97 -5.11 -13.93
N ASN A 33 -8.01 -3.81 -14.20
CA ASN A 33 -8.90 -3.17 -15.17
C ASN A 33 -8.38 -1.78 -15.53
N PHE A 34 -8.93 -1.15 -16.58
CA PHE A 34 -8.66 0.26 -16.89
C PHE A 34 -8.83 1.15 -15.66
N ILE A 35 -8.04 2.20 -15.59
CA ILE A 35 -8.23 3.24 -14.59
C ILE A 35 -9.45 4.10 -14.95
N HIS A 36 -10.08 4.69 -13.95
CA HIS A 36 -11.08 5.74 -14.12
C HIS A 36 -10.55 7.05 -13.54
N ILE A 37 -11.25 8.16 -13.75
CA ILE A 37 -10.82 9.50 -13.30
C ILE A 37 -10.50 9.51 -11.79
N GLY A 38 -11.25 8.75 -10.97
CA GLY A 38 -10.97 8.62 -9.54
C GLY A 38 -9.60 7.99 -9.23
N ASN A 39 -9.13 7.03 -10.05
CA ASN A 39 -7.78 6.49 -9.95
C ASN A 39 -6.72 7.45 -10.52
N ALA A 40 -7.06 8.21 -11.55
CA ALA A 40 -6.18 9.21 -12.15
C ALA A 40 -5.90 10.38 -11.19
N ARG A 41 -6.85 10.74 -10.33
CA ARG A 41 -6.73 11.88 -9.41
C ARG A 41 -5.47 11.85 -8.57
N PRO A 42 -5.13 10.80 -7.79
CA PRO A 42 -3.88 10.75 -7.04
C PRO A 42 -2.65 10.84 -7.95
N MET A 43 -2.67 10.24 -9.14
CA MET A 43 -1.57 10.32 -10.09
C MET A 43 -1.27 11.75 -10.51
N ILE A 44 -2.30 12.54 -10.85
CA ILE A 44 -2.18 13.94 -11.24
C ILE A 44 -1.81 14.83 -10.05
N VAL A 45 -2.46 14.62 -8.88
CA VAL A 45 -2.20 15.43 -7.68
C VAL A 45 -0.74 15.27 -7.23
N PHE A 46 -0.24 14.06 -7.14
CA PHE A 46 1.12 13.82 -6.64
C PHE A 46 2.20 14.06 -7.70
N ASP A 47 1.89 13.98 -8.99
CA ASP A 47 2.75 14.52 -10.04
C ASP A 47 2.87 16.05 -9.93
N THR A 48 1.78 16.75 -9.64
CA THR A 48 1.80 18.21 -9.39
C THR A 48 2.65 18.55 -8.16
N VAL A 49 2.52 17.79 -7.07
CA VAL A 49 3.36 17.95 -5.87
C VAL A 49 4.83 17.72 -6.20
N ARG A 50 5.17 16.65 -6.93
CA ARG A 50 6.52 16.35 -7.41
C ARG A 50 7.09 17.52 -8.23
N ARG A 51 6.36 17.99 -9.24
CA ARG A 51 6.79 19.10 -10.10
C ARG A 51 7.00 20.38 -9.32
N TYR A 52 6.20 20.64 -8.29
CA TYR A 52 6.38 21.79 -7.43
C TYR A 52 7.68 21.69 -6.59
N PHE A 53 8.00 20.52 -6.05
CA PHE A 53 9.29 20.29 -5.37
C PHE A 53 10.47 20.50 -6.33
N GLU A 54 10.39 19.94 -7.54
CA GLU A 54 11.41 20.12 -8.58
C GLU A 54 11.57 21.62 -8.94
N TYR A 55 10.46 22.35 -9.11
CA TYR A 55 10.47 23.79 -9.33
C TYR A 55 11.14 24.57 -8.18
N LYS A 56 11.01 24.10 -6.96
CA LYS A 56 11.69 24.65 -5.77
C LYS A 56 13.16 24.24 -5.65
N GLY A 57 13.69 23.50 -6.61
CA GLY A 57 15.10 23.11 -6.69
C GLY A 57 15.45 21.80 -5.99
N TYR A 58 14.45 20.99 -5.59
CA TYR A 58 14.70 19.67 -5.03
C TYR A 58 14.87 18.59 -6.11
N GLU A 59 15.79 17.66 -5.89
CA GLU A 59 15.83 16.39 -6.60
C GLU A 59 14.78 15.45 -5.97
N VAL A 60 13.77 15.02 -6.76
CA VAL A 60 12.69 14.17 -6.26
C VAL A 60 12.86 12.74 -6.74
N ASN A 61 13.11 11.81 -5.81
CA ASN A 61 13.02 10.38 -6.07
C ASN A 61 11.57 9.94 -5.83
N TYR A 62 10.80 9.83 -6.92
CA TYR A 62 9.38 9.50 -6.91
C TYR A 62 9.18 8.02 -7.25
N VAL A 63 8.71 7.25 -6.29
CA VAL A 63 8.41 5.82 -6.44
C VAL A 63 6.91 5.61 -6.35
N SER A 64 6.33 4.89 -7.33
CA SER A 64 4.92 4.47 -7.31
C SER A 64 4.82 3.07 -7.87
N ASN A 65 4.27 2.14 -7.08
CA ASN A 65 4.19 0.73 -7.44
C ASN A 65 3.00 0.41 -8.36
N PHE A 66 3.05 -0.81 -8.91
CA PHE A 66 1.87 -1.50 -9.40
C PHE A 66 1.63 -2.74 -8.52
N THR A 67 0.44 -2.83 -7.94
CA THR A 67 -0.03 -4.07 -7.31
C THR A 67 -0.50 -5.00 -8.42
N ASP A 68 0.35 -5.96 -8.78
CA ASP A 68 0.18 -6.89 -9.90
C ASP A 68 -0.15 -8.31 -9.44
N VAL A 69 -0.41 -8.50 -8.15
CA VAL A 69 -0.96 -9.71 -7.53
C VAL A 69 -2.03 -9.33 -6.49
N ASP A 70 -3.28 -9.70 -6.72
CA ASP A 70 -4.43 -9.37 -5.86
C ASP A 70 -5.61 -10.28 -6.19
N ASP A 71 -6.54 -10.47 -5.26
CA ASP A 71 -7.76 -11.27 -5.47
C ASP A 71 -8.58 -10.81 -6.68
N LYS A 72 -8.58 -9.50 -6.99
CA LYS A 72 -9.29 -8.93 -8.15
C LYS A 72 -8.64 -9.31 -9.48
N ILE A 73 -7.29 -9.34 -9.51
CA ILE A 73 -6.52 -9.77 -10.69
C ILE A 73 -6.77 -11.25 -10.94
N ILE A 74 -6.70 -12.08 -9.90
CA ILE A 74 -6.92 -13.52 -9.97
C ILE A 74 -8.35 -13.81 -10.48
N ARG A 75 -9.35 -13.15 -9.92
CA ARG A 75 -10.73 -13.29 -10.35
C ARG A 75 -10.91 -12.93 -11.82
N LYS A 76 -10.33 -11.80 -12.24
CA LYS A 76 -10.37 -11.34 -13.64
C LYS A 76 -9.69 -12.33 -14.59
N ALA A 77 -8.58 -12.91 -14.18
CA ALA A 77 -7.87 -13.93 -14.95
C ALA A 77 -8.72 -15.20 -15.15
N ILE A 78 -9.37 -15.66 -14.09
CA ILE A 78 -10.30 -16.80 -14.15
C ILE A 78 -11.49 -16.50 -15.08
N GLU A 79 -12.10 -15.30 -14.98
CA GLU A 79 -13.21 -14.86 -15.83
C GLU A 79 -12.82 -14.82 -17.31
N GLU A 80 -11.59 -14.42 -17.64
CA GLU A 80 -11.10 -14.33 -19.02
C GLU A 80 -10.41 -15.60 -19.52
N GLY A 81 -10.21 -16.62 -18.67
CA GLY A 81 -9.51 -17.85 -19.02
C GLY A 81 -8.04 -17.67 -19.35
N VAL A 82 -7.36 -16.72 -18.68
CA VAL A 82 -5.93 -16.41 -18.83
C VAL A 82 -5.24 -16.44 -17.47
N ASP A 83 -3.91 -16.33 -17.44
CA ASP A 83 -3.16 -16.20 -16.18
C ASP A 83 -3.20 -14.78 -15.62
N ALA A 84 -2.91 -14.64 -14.32
CA ALA A 84 -2.89 -13.37 -13.60
C ALA A 84 -1.83 -12.40 -14.15
N GLU A 85 -0.70 -12.93 -14.63
CA GLU A 85 0.38 -12.13 -15.22
C GLU A 85 -0.07 -11.45 -16.52
N THR A 86 -0.82 -12.16 -17.36
CA THR A 86 -1.41 -11.59 -18.59
C THR A 86 -2.33 -10.42 -18.28
N ILE A 87 -3.19 -10.54 -17.26
CA ILE A 87 -4.07 -9.45 -16.82
C ILE A 87 -3.25 -8.25 -16.33
N SER A 88 -2.31 -8.48 -15.42
CA SER A 88 -1.54 -7.38 -14.84
C SER A 88 -0.67 -6.66 -15.87
N LYS A 89 0.02 -7.38 -16.76
CA LYS A 89 0.82 -6.80 -17.85
C LYS A 89 -0.03 -5.92 -18.77
N ARG A 90 -1.21 -6.40 -19.16
CA ARG A 90 -2.16 -5.64 -19.99
C ARG A 90 -2.51 -4.31 -19.34
N TYR A 91 -2.99 -4.35 -18.11
CA TYR A 91 -3.48 -3.14 -17.44
C TYR A 91 -2.38 -2.23 -16.90
N ILE A 92 -1.17 -2.71 -16.68
CA ILE A 92 0.01 -1.86 -16.49
C ILE A 92 0.30 -1.05 -17.76
N ALA A 93 0.26 -1.68 -18.94
CA ALA A 93 0.49 -1.00 -20.20
C ALA A 93 -0.57 0.07 -20.48
N GLU A 94 -1.86 -0.26 -20.28
CA GLU A 94 -2.96 0.70 -20.44
C GLU A 94 -2.85 1.85 -19.43
N CYS A 95 -2.56 1.56 -18.15
CA CYS A 95 -2.38 2.60 -17.13
C CYS A 95 -1.24 3.56 -17.48
N LYS A 96 -0.10 3.06 -17.97
CA LYS A 96 1.01 3.90 -18.41
C LYS A 96 0.64 4.80 -19.58
N LYS A 97 -0.09 4.26 -20.55
CA LYS A 97 -0.61 5.03 -21.69
C LYS A 97 -1.56 6.13 -21.23
N ASP A 98 -2.49 5.82 -20.34
CA ASP A 98 -3.42 6.81 -19.80
C ASP A 98 -2.68 7.90 -19.01
N MET A 99 -1.68 7.54 -18.20
CA MET A 99 -0.85 8.52 -17.48
C MET A 99 -0.09 9.45 -18.45
N GLU A 100 0.47 8.90 -19.52
CA GLU A 100 1.15 9.68 -20.55
C GLU A 100 0.17 10.68 -21.22
N MET A 101 -1.02 10.20 -21.60
CA MET A 101 -2.06 11.07 -22.19
C MET A 101 -2.53 12.19 -21.26
N MET A 102 -2.49 11.98 -19.95
CA MET A 102 -2.78 12.97 -18.92
C MET A 102 -1.57 13.87 -18.59
N ASN A 103 -0.45 13.76 -19.31
CA ASN A 103 0.79 14.49 -19.05
C ASN A 103 1.36 14.26 -17.64
N VAL A 104 1.13 13.09 -17.05
CA VAL A 104 1.75 12.66 -15.79
C VAL A 104 3.18 12.24 -16.07
N LYS A 105 4.13 12.83 -15.36
CA LYS A 105 5.56 12.55 -15.52
C LYS A 105 5.86 11.10 -15.07
N PRO A 106 6.60 10.30 -15.84
CA PRO A 106 6.99 8.95 -15.41
C PRO A 106 7.65 8.95 -14.04
N ALA A 107 7.29 7.99 -13.19
CA ALA A 107 7.95 7.83 -11.89
C ALA A 107 9.45 7.52 -12.06
N THR A 108 10.26 7.84 -11.07
CA THR A 108 11.67 7.42 -11.02
C THR A 108 11.76 5.90 -11.05
N LYS A 109 10.82 5.23 -10.35
CA LYS A 109 10.67 3.79 -10.35
C LYS A 109 9.20 3.39 -10.20
N ASN A 110 8.77 2.39 -10.98
CA ASN A 110 7.48 1.72 -10.80
C ASN A 110 7.75 0.24 -10.47
N PRO A 111 7.98 -0.12 -9.20
CA PRO A 111 8.14 -1.52 -8.82
C PRO A 111 6.83 -2.28 -8.95
N GLN A 112 6.93 -3.60 -9.17
CA GLN A 112 5.82 -4.53 -9.23
C GLN A 112 5.92 -5.50 -8.06
N ALA A 113 4.82 -5.76 -7.36
CA ALA A 113 4.82 -6.60 -6.17
C ALA A 113 5.37 -8.02 -6.44
N THR A 114 5.05 -8.59 -7.60
CA THR A 114 5.53 -9.93 -7.99
C THR A 114 7.05 -10.03 -8.15
N GLN A 115 7.74 -8.90 -8.36
CA GLN A 115 9.19 -8.84 -8.51
C GLN A 115 9.93 -8.66 -7.18
N GLU A 116 9.19 -8.41 -6.11
CA GLU A 116 9.75 -8.02 -4.81
C GLU A 116 9.43 -9.02 -3.66
N ILE A 117 8.98 -10.21 -4.02
CA ILE A 117 8.55 -11.26 -3.08
C ILE A 117 9.65 -11.64 -2.07
N GLY A 118 10.91 -11.73 -2.51
CA GLY A 118 12.03 -12.06 -1.61
C GLY A 118 12.19 -11.05 -0.48
N GLY A 119 12.14 -9.76 -0.80
CA GLY A 119 12.23 -8.69 0.20
C GLY A 119 11.03 -8.67 1.16
N MET A 120 9.83 -8.97 0.66
CA MET A 120 8.65 -9.11 1.51
C MET A 120 8.79 -10.26 2.51
N ILE A 121 9.31 -11.42 2.07
CA ILE A 121 9.58 -12.57 2.95
C ILE A 121 10.62 -12.20 4.02
N GLU A 122 11.69 -11.50 3.66
CA GLU A 122 12.71 -11.03 4.60
C GLU A 122 12.13 -10.06 5.63
N MET A 123 11.29 -9.12 5.20
CA MET A 123 10.63 -8.18 6.12
C MET A 123 9.68 -8.90 7.07
N ILE A 124 8.90 -9.87 6.58
CA ILE A 124 7.99 -10.67 7.42
C ILE A 124 8.79 -11.50 8.42
N ASN A 125 9.89 -12.15 8.03
CA ASN A 125 10.78 -12.86 8.94
C ASN A 125 11.29 -11.94 10.06
N THR A 126 11.73 -10.73 9.69
CA THR A 126 12.17 -9.73 10.67
C THR A 126 11.07 -9.38 11.68
N LEU A 127 9.82 -9.25 11.21
CA LEU A 127 8.67 -8.98 12.09
C LEU A 127 8.38 -10.16 13.02
N ILE A 128 8.51 -11.41 12.55
CA ILE A 128 8.34 -12.62 13.37
C ILE A 128 9.44 -12.69 14.45
N GLU A 129 10.71 -12.52 14.06
CA GLU A 129 11.85 -12.55 14.98
C GLU A 129 11.74 -11.48 16.08
N LYS A 130 11.18 -10.32 15.74
CA LYS A 130 10.94 -9.23 16.71
C LYS A 130 9.64 -9.38 17.52
N GLY A 131 8.86 -10.45 17.29
CA GLY A 131 7.62 -10.72 18.00
C GLY A 131 6.40 -9.90 17.56
N HIS A 132 6.50 -9.22 16.42
CA HIS A 132 5.42 -8.41 15.84
C HIS A 132 4.53 -9.20 14.87
N ALA A 133 4.92 -10.41 14.50
CA ALA A 133 4.13 -11.29 13.64
C ALA A 133 4.17 -12.74 14.16
N TYR A 134 3.23 -13.55 13.70
CA TYR A 134 3.14 -14.97 14.06
C TYR A 134 2.57 -15.80 12.91
N VAL A 135 2.87 -17.09 12.92
CA VAL A 135 2.42 -18.06 11.92
C VAL A 135 1.26 -18.87 12.50
N ALA A 136 0.12 -18.85 11.83
CA ALA A 136 -1.03 -19.69 12.18
C ALA A 136 -0.85 -21.14 11.70
N ALA A 137 -1.70 -22.04 12.18
CA ALA A 137 -1.61 -23.48 11.91
C ALA A 137 -1.72 -23.85 10.41
N ASP A 138 -2.39 -23.04 9.61
CA ASP A 138 -2.55 -23.20 8.16
C ASP A 138 -1.39 -22.60 7.34
N GLY A 139 -0.40 -21.99 7.99
CA GLY A 139 0.71 -21.29 7.36
C GLY A 139 0.44 -19.82 7.04
N THR A 140 -0.74 -19.27 7.36
CA THR A 140 -1.00 -17.84 7.27
C THR A 140 -0.11 -17.09 8.26
N VAL A 141 0.50 -16.00 7.81
CA VAL A 141 1.26 -15.10 8.70
C VAL A 141 0.47 -13.85 8.97
N TYR A 142 0.28 -13.52 10.23
CA TYR A 142 -0.42 -12.33 10.69
C TYR A 142 0.52 -11.37 11.39
N PHE A 143 0.28 -10.08 11.20
CA PHE A 143 0.86 -9.02 12.04
C PHE A 143 0.05 -8.92 13.33
N ARG A 144 0.75 -8.89 14.47
CA ARG A 144 0.17 -8.73 15.80
C ARG A 144 -0.04 -7.25 16.10
N THR A 145 -1.23 -6.72 15.77
CA THR A 145 -1.53 -5.29 15.82
C THR A 145 -1.30 -4.67 17.19
N LYS A 146 -1.65 -5.39 18.27
CA LYS A 146 -1.42 -4.94 19.66
C LYS A 146 0.05 -4.84 20.07
N SER A 147 0.98 -5.41 19.28
CA SER A 147 2.41 -5.29 19.54
C SER A 147 2.96 -3.90 19.16
N PHE A 148 2.25 -3.15 18.32
CA PHE A 148 2.59 -1.78 17.95
C PHE A 148 1.75 -0.78 18.74
N LYS A 149 2.33 -0.21 19.80
CA LYS A 149 1.62 0.65 20.76
C LYS A 149 1.01 1.93 20.13
N GLU A 150 1.60 2.41 19.04
CA GLU A 150 1.17 3.61 18.33
C GLU A 150 0.19 3.33 17.17
N TYR A 151 -0.35 2.10 17.10
CA TYR A 151 -1.32 1.76 16.06
C TYR A 151 -2.54 2.67 16.13
N GLY A 152 -2.92 3.24 14.98
CA GLY A 152 -3.97 4.25 14.89
C GLY A 152 -3.47 5.69 14.88
N LYS A 153 -2.14 5.93 14.96
CA LYS A 153 -1.58 7.29 15.00
C LYS A 153 -1.85 8.12 13.75
N LEU A 154 -1.97 7.50 12.57
CA LEU A 154 -2.27 8.18 11.31
C LEU A 154 -3.77 8.41 11.14
N SER A 155 -4.56 7.37 11.34
CA SER A 155 -6.02 7.38 11.18
C SER A 155 -6.74 8.05 12.34
N HIS A 156 -6.05 8.22 13.47
CA HIS A 156 -6.61 8.67 14.76
C HIS A 156 -7.76 7.78 15.26
N LYS A 157 -7.68 6.49 14.94
CA LYS A 157 -8.61 5.47 15.41
C LYS A 157 -8.05 4.78 16.63
N ASN A 158 -8.93 4.52 17.60
CA ASN A 158 -8.59 3.71 18.76
C ASN A 158 -8.79 2.22 18.44
N LEU A 159 -7.86 1.37 18.86
CA LEU A 159 -7.97 -0.09 18.70
C LEU A 159 -9.23 -0.66 19.37
N ASP A 160 -9.63 -0.13 20.52
CA ASP A 160 -10.82 -0.59 21.23
C ASP A 160 -12.11 -0.33 20.44
N ASP A 161 -12.20 0.80 19.75
CA ASP A 161 -13.31 1.13 18.86
C ASP A 161 -13.34 0.23 17.62
N LEU A 162 -12.16 -0.14 17.11
CA LEU A 162 -12.03 -1.07 15.99
C LEU A 162 -12.47 -2.48 16.37
N GLN A 163 -12.14 -2.96 17.58
CA GLN A 163 -12.57 -4.27 18.08
C GLN A 163 -14.08 -4.41 18.15
N SER A 164 -14.81 -3.36 18.52
CA SER A 164 -16.27 -3.38 18.57
C SER A 164 -16.91 -3.54 17.20
N GLY A 165 -16.34 -2.92 16.16
CA GLY A 165 -16.79 -3.06 14.78
C GLY A 165 -16.44 -4.41 14.12
N PHE A 166 -15.30 -5.01 14.49
CA PHE A 166 -14.87 -6.31 13.95
C PHE A 166 -15.59 -7.52 14.57
N ARG A 167 -16.10 -7.41 15.79
CA ARG A 167 -16.85 -8.49 16.46
C ARG A 167 -18.14 -8.87 15.76
N GLU A 168 -18.70 -7.95 14.95
CA GLU A 168 -19.94 -8.19 14.19
C GLU A 168 -19.71 -8.85 12.82
N ILE A 169 -18.48 -8.85 12.30
CA ILE A 169 -18.14 -9.41 10.99
C ILE A 169 -17.23 -10.62 11.16
N LYS A 170 -17.82 -11.81 11.33
CA LYS A 170 -17.06 -13.06 11.17
C LYS A 170 -16.75 -13.26 9.68
N VAL A 171 -15.52 -12.95 9.27
CA VAL A 171 -15.04 -13.29 7.94
C VAL A 171 -14.61 -14.76 7.96
N THR A 172 -15.24 -15.57 7.15
CA THR A 172 -14.89 -17.00 6.97
C THR A 172 -13.43 -17.10 6.51
N GLY A 173 -12.59 -17.85 7.22
CA GLY A 173 -11.17 -18.04 6.90
C GLY A 173 -10.18 -17.25 7.77
N GLU A 174 -10.65 -16.59 8.82
CA GLU A 174 -9.80 -15.86 9.79
C GLU A 174 -9.69 -16.58 11.15
N GLU A 175 -9.91 -17.88 11.18
CA GLU A 175 -9.94 -18.70 12.41
C GLU A 175 -8.58 -18.78 13.12
N GLY A 176 -7.49 -18.39 12.45
CA GLY A 176 -6.13 -18.40 12.99
C GLY A 176 -5.63 -17.10 13.63
N LYS A 177 -6.46 -16.04 13.73
CA LYS A 177 -6.06 -14.79 14.35
C LYS A 177 -6.05 -14.86 15.86
N GLU A 178 -4.98 -14.34 16.49
CA GLU A 178 -4.91 -14.15 17.95
C GLU A 178 -5.82 -12.98 18.39
N ASP A 179 -5.95 -11.95 17.56
CA ASP A 179 -6.81 -10.79 17.79
C ASP A 179 -7.56 -10.39 16.51
N PRO A 180 -8.84 -9.99 16.61
CA PRO A 180 -9.62 -9.57 15.43
C PRO A 180 -9.01 -8.43 14.61
N THR A 181 -8.16 -7.61 15.23
CA THR A 181 -7.50 -6.46 14.56
C THR A 181 -6.22 -6.87 13.82
N ASP A 182 -5.72 -8.09 14.01
CA ASP A 182 -4.54 -8.57 13.31
C ASP A 182 -4.80 -8.68 11.81
N PHE A 183 -3.79 -8.42 11.01
CA PHE A 183 -3.93 -8.41 9.56
C PHE A 183 -2.89 -9.31 8.88
N VAL A 184 -3.26 -9.78 7.70
CA VAL A 184 -2.48 -10.78 6.96
C VAL A 184 -1.22 -10.16 6.34
N LEU A 185 -0.08 -10.82 6.55
CA LEU A 185 1.20 -10.54 5.89
C LEU A 185 1.50 -11.54 4.77
N TRP A 186 1.11 -12.80 4.96
CA TRP A 186 1.26 -13.88 3.98
C TRP A 186 0.07 -14.82 4.04
N LYS A 187 -0.47 -15.23 2.88
CA LYS A 187 -1.63 -16.15 2.78
C LYS A 187 -1.21 -17.43 2.07
N PRO A 188 -1.68 -18.61 2.52
CA PRO A 188 -1.56 -19.85 1.77
C PRO A 188 -2.20 -19.75 0.38
N LYS A 189 -1.61 -20.44 -0.59
CA LYS A 189 -2.18 -20.54 -1.93
C LYS A 189 -3.52 -21.25 -1.92
N LYS A 190 -4.41 -20.86 -2.85
CA LYS A 190 -5.58 -21.60 -3.23
C LYS A 190 -5.38 -22.18 -4.64
N GLU A 191 -6.20 -23.17 -5.00
CA GLU A 191 -6.15 -23.77 -6.32
C GLU A 191 -6.36 -22.71 -7.41
N GLY A 192 -5.48 -22.72 -8.42
CA GLY A 192 -5.54 -21.76 -9.53
C GLY A 192 -4.96 -20.37 -9.23
N GLU A 193 -4.46 -20.10 -8.02
CA GLU A 193 -3.81 -18.83 -7.67
C GLU A 193 -2.30 -18.87 -7.96
N PRO A 194 -1.69 -17.73 -8.37
CA PRO A 194 -0.24 -17.59 -8.38
C PRO A 194 0.30 -17.72 -6.96
N PHE A 195 1.47 -18.34 -6.81
CA PHE A 195 2.08 -18.55 -5.50
C PHE A 195 3.60 -18.54 -5.58
N TRP A 196 4.23 -18.32 -4.44
CA TRP A 196 5.67 -18.37 -4.24
C TRP A 196 6.00 -19.24 -3.03
N GLU A 197 7.20 -19.81 -3.04
CA GLU A 197 7.73 -20.53 -1.89
C GLU A 197 8.06 -19.56 -0.76
N SER A 198 7.75 -19.92 0.45
CA SER A 198 8.11 -19.19 1.66
C SER A 198 8.44 -20.16 2.79
N PRO A 199 9.07 -19.71 3.89
CA PRO A 199 9.34 -20.56 5.07
C PRO A 199 8.08 -21.13 5.74
N TRP A 200 6.91 -20.54 5.50
CA TRP A 200 5.66 -20.85 6.19
C TRP A 200 4.74 -21.75 5.35
N CYS A 201 4.56 -21.42 4.11
CA CYS A 201 3.76 -22.19 3.15
C CYS A 201 3.96 -21.65 1.72
N GLN A 202 3.57 -22.44 0.73
CA GLN A 202 3.34 -21.92 -0.62
C GLN A 202 2.17 -20.95 -0.57
N GLY A 203 2.40 -19.71 -1.05
CA GLY A 203 1.40 -18.68 -0.89
C GLY A 203 1.75 -17.37 -1.58
N ARG A 204 1.15 -16.30 -1.11
CA ARG A 204 1.34 -14.95 -1.63
C ARG A 204 1.27 -13.89 -0.55
N PRO A 205 1.86 -12.70 -0.79
CA PRO A 205 1.85 -11.62 0.20
C PRO A 205 0.44 -11.10 0.48
N GLY A 206 0.25 -10.57 1.67
CA GLY A 206 -0.84 -9.66 2.00
C GLY A 206 -0.64 -8.32 1.32
N TRP A 207 -1.71 -7.56 1.11
CA TRP A 207 -1.66 -6.31 0.38
C TRP A 207 -0.77 -5.23 1.01
N HIS A 208 -0.69 -5.18 2.34
CA HIS A 208 -0.02 -4.09 3.04
C HIS A 208 1.51 -4.20 3.05
N ILE A 209 2.05 -5.43 3.02
CA ILE A 209 3.50 -5.65 3.09
C ILE A 209 4.23 -5.20 1.81
N GLU A 210 3.52 -5.17 0.68
CA GLU A 210 4.07 -4.80 -0.61
C GLU A 210 4.68 -3.39 -0.60
N CYS A 211 3.89 -2.39 -0.18
CA CYS A 211 4.32 -0.99 -0.17
C CYS A 211 5.39 -0.72 0.89
N SER A 212 5.33 -1.38 2.05
CA SER A 212 6.37 -1.27 3.08
C SER A 212 7.73 -1.75 2.58
N GLU A 213 7.76 -2.91 1.93
CA GLU A 213 9.00 -3.47 1.37
C GLU A 213 9.51 -2.62 0.21
N MET A 214 8.65 -2.32 -0.79
CA MET A 214 9.07 -1.57 -1.97
C MET A 214 9.52 -0.15 -1.62
N SER A 215 8.90 0.50 -0.64
CA SER A 215 9.35 1.79 -0.12
C SER A 215 10.74 1.68 0.50
N LYS A 216 10.96 0.69 1.37
CA LYS A 216 12.25 0.44 1.99
C LYS A 216 13.34 0.17 0.96
N LYS A 217 13.06 -0.68 -0.02
CA LYS A 217 14.04 -1.08 -1.05
C LYS A 217 14.50 0.09 -1.91
N TYR A 218 13.57 0.93 -2.37
CA TYR A 218 13.87 1.98 -3.34
C TYR A 218 14.15 3.36 -2.73
N LEU A 219 13.71 3.61 -1.50
CA LEU A 219 13.84 4.92 -0.84
C LEU A 219 14.55 4.85 0.52
N GLY A 220 14.68 3.65 1.09
CA GLY A 220 15.29 3.42 2.40
C GLY A 220 14.27 3.29 3.53
N GLU A 221 14.78 3.06 4.75
CA GLU A 221 13.96 2.77 5.94
C GLU A 221 13.09 3.94 6.40
N SER A 222 13.51 5.17 6.08
CA SER A 222 12.77 6.40 6.35
C SER A 222 12.67 7.25 5.10
N ILE A 223 11.48 7.79 4.83
CA ILE A 223 11.19 8.61 3.66
C ILE A 223 10.61 9.96 4.05
N ASP A 224 10.69 10.94 3.16
CA ASP A 224 10.14 12.26 3.42
C ASP A 224 8.61 12.23 3.33
N ILE A 225 8.05 11.75 2.23
CA ILE A 225 6.62 11.81 1.94
C ILE A 225 6.10 10.43 1.56
N HIS A 226 5.05 9.98 2.25
CA HIS A 226 4.19 8.87 1.83
C HIS A 226 2.81 9.41 1.48
N ALA A 227 2.26 8.97 0.33
CA ALA A 227 1.04 9.57 -0.20
C ALA A 227 0.11 8.57 -0.90
N GLY A 228 -1.16 8.97 -1.02
CA GLY A 228 -2.19 8.18 -1.71
C GLY A 228 -3.59 8.79 -1.58
N GLY A 229 -4.61 8.03 -1.95
CA GLY A 229 -6.00 8.41 -1.68
C GLY A 229 -6.35 8.36 -0.19
N GLU A 230 -7.31 9.15 0.25
CA GLU A 230 -7.73 9.17 1.67
C GLU A 230 -8.34 7.84 2.15
N ASP A 231 -8.80 6.97 1.23
CA ASP A 231 -9.23 5.61 1.54
C ASP A 231 -8.10 4.69 1.98
N LEU A 232 -6.87 5.04 1.66
CA LEU A 232 -5.69 4.29 2.08
C LEU A 232 -5.23 4.64 3.49
N ILE A 233 -5.68 5.77 4.08
CA ILE A 233 -5.31 6.16 5.44
C ILE A 233 -5.53 4.98 6.40
N PHE A 234 -6.68 4.31 6.28
CA PHE A 234 -7.02 3.13 7.06
C PHE A 234 -7.80 2.10 6.23
N PRO A 235 -7.38 0.83 6.26
CA PRO A 235 -6.30 0.28 7.09
C PRO A 235 -4.90 0.32 6.44
N HIS A 236 -4.76 0.61 5.13
CA HIS A 236 -3.54 0.33 4.36
C HIS A 236 -2.30 1.06 4.90
N HIS A 237 -2.32 2.39 4.92
CA HIS A 237 -1.18 3.20 5.38
C HIS A 237 -0.90 3.03 6.88
N GLU A 238 -1.94 2.85 7.70
CA GLU A 238 -1.76 2.54 9.12
C GLU A 238 -1.01 1.21 9.30
N ASN A 239 -1.35 0.19 8.51
CA ASN A 239 -0.69 -1.11 8.53
C ASN A 239 0.75 -1.02 8.00
N GLU A 240 0.99 -0.20 6.98
CA GLU A 240 2.35 0.05 6.48
C GLU A 240 3.24 0.70 7.54
N ILE A 241 2.72 1.67 8.31
CA ILE A 241 3.43 2.26 9.44
C ILE A 241 3.83 1.17 10.45
N ALA A 242 2.88 0.36 10.86
CA ALA A 242 3.12 -0.70 11.84
C ALA A 242 4.19 -1.68 11.35
N GLN A 243 4.09 -2.15 10.10
CA GLN A 243 5.08 -3.05 9.49
C GLN A 243 6.46 -2.41 9.42
N SER A 244 6.55 -1.21 8.85
CA SER A 244 7.83 -0.54 8.59
C SER A 244 8.53 -0.13 9.87
N GLU A 245 7.81 0.47 10.82
CA GLU A 245 8.41 0.95 12.08
C GLU A 245 8.78 -0.21 13.00
N CYS A 246 7.98 -1.27 13.07
CA CYS A 246 8.35 -2.47 13.81
C CYS A 246 9.55 -3.21 13.19
N ALA A 247 9.60 -3.33 11.85
CA ALA A 247 10.70 -3.99 11.18
C ALA A 247 12.01 -3.21 11.30
N ASN A 248 11.97 -1.89 11.12
CA ASN A 248 13.17 -1.05 10.98
C ASN A 248 13.56 -0.31 12.29
N GLY A 249 12.64 -0.15 13.25
CA GLY A 249 12.88 0.60 14.50
C GLY A 249 13.05 2.11 14.28
N LYS A 250 12.51 2.65 13.20
CA LYS A 250 12.62 4.06 12.79
C LYS A 250 11.30 4.58 12.31
N THR A 251 11.08 5.89 12.36
CA THR A 251 9.93 6.54 11.72
C THR A 251 9.91 6.22 10.24
N PHE A 252 8.79 5.73 9.74
CA PHE A 252 8.64 5.33 8.34
C PHE A 252 8.58 6.53 7.40
N ALA A 253 7.65 7.45 7.62
CA ALA A 253 7.52 8.66 6.80
C ALA A 253 7.28 9.90 7.67
N ASN A 254 7.97 11.00 7.33
CA ASN A 254 7.86 12.25 8.07
C ASN A 254 6.57 12.99 7.75
N TYR A 255 6.12 12.92 6.49
CA TYR A 255 4.92 13.60 6.01
C TYR A 255 3.99 12.63 5.29
N TRP A 256 2.71 12.70 5.64
CA TRP A 256 1.64 11.91 5.04
C TRP A 256 0.69 12.81 4.26
N MET A 257 0.55 12.56 2.96
CA MET A 257 -0.29 13.37 2.10
C MET A 257 -1.40 12.53 1.47
N HIS A 258 -2.65 13.00 1.57
CA HIS A 258 -3.79 12.29 1.02
C HIS A 258 -4.66 13.23 0.19
N ASN A 259 -5.11 12.75 -0.97
CA ASN A 259 -6.13 13.41 -1.77
C ASN A 259 -7.51 12.82 -1.48
N ALA A 260 -8.51 13.70 -1.45
CA ALA A 260 -9.91 13.30 -1.31
C ALA A 260 -10.42 12.52 -2.54
N PHE A 261 -11.52 11.79 -2.38
CA PHE A 261 -12.18 11.06 -3.47
C PHE A 261 -12.81 11.98 -4.51
N LEU A 262 -13.01 11.42 -5.71
CA LEU A 262 -14.06 11.90 -6.60
C LEU A 262 -15.36 11.20 -6.24
N ASN A 263 -16.40 12.00 -6.03
CA ASN A 263 -17.73 11.51 -5.73
C ASN A 263 -18.65 11.73 -6.94
N ILE A 264 -19.48 10.74 -7.22
CA ILE A 264 -20.60 10.81 -8.15
C ILE A 264 -21.85 10.60 -7.32
N ASP A 265 -22.78 11.54 -7.33
CA ASP A 265 -24.01 11.51 -6.54
C ASP A 265 -23.78 11.21 -5.04
N ASN A 266 -22.80 11.91 -4.43
CA ASN A 266 -22.34 11.72 -3.05
C ASN A 266 -21.80 10.32 -2.72
N ARG A 267 -21.45 9.51 -3.72
CA ARG A 267 -20.80 8.20 -3.55
C ARG A 267 -19.41 8.24 -4.16
N LYS A 268 -18.45 7.58 -3.50
CA LYS A 268 -17.10 7.42 -4.05
C LYS A 268 -17.18 6.78 -5.44
N MET A 269 -16.47 7.37 -6.41
CA MET A 269 -16.28 6.75 -7.71
C MET A 269 -15.51 5.44 -7.56
N SER A 270 -16.08 4.34 -8.04
CA SER A 270 -15.41 3.02 -7.98
C SER A 270 -15.86 2.09 -9.10
N LYS A 271 -14.94 1.21 -9.51
CA LYS A 271 -15.20 0.18 -10.52
C LYS A 271 -16.31 -0.79 -10.10
N SER A 272 -16.38 -1.12 -8.79
CA SER A 272 -17.39 -2.04 -8.25
C SER A 272 -18.80 -1.45 -8.25
N LEU A 273 -18.92 -0.12 -8.21
CA LEU A 273 -20.22 0.57 -8.28
C LEU A 273 -20.62 0.92 -9.72
N GLY A 274 -19.69 0.83 -10.68
CA GLY A 274 -19.95 1.20 -12.08
C GLY A 274 -20.38 2.66 -12.27
N ASN A 275 -19.99 3.55 -11.33
CA ASN A 275 -20.37 4.96 -11.31
C ASN A 275 -19.25 5.87 -11.81
N PHE A 276 -18.72 5.60 -13.03
CA PHE A 276 -17.63 6.36 -13.65
C PHE A 276 -17.89 6.59 -15.13
#